data_2ca4560be7f44eb1df78899f44646b04
#
_entry.id   2ca4560be7f44eb1df78899f44646b04
#
_cell.length_a   1.000
_cell.length_b   1.000
_cell.length_c   1.000
_cell.angle_alpha   90.00
_cell.angle_beta   90.00
_cell.angle_gamma   90.00
#
_symmetry.space_group_name_H-M   'P 1'
#
loop_
_entity.id
_entity.type
_entity.pdbx_description
1 polymer ?
#
loop_
_entity_poly.entity_id
_entity_poly.type
_entity_poly.pdbx_seq_one_letter_code
_entity_poly.pdbx_strand_id
1 'polypeptide(L)'
;MAVLAAIGSPNPVRSGEWLPITNSFHTLDGCRRSRSNETLFGEPGRFYVYVSYGIHHCVNVVTHRAEWANGVLLRAVALPDEPERVAAGRALLARRFAIDRSHDRRPVDPAEGLWLAPKPAALAAWGPDSLMQTTRIGITQGQDLPWRWYLRSSRSVSKRARGDRSPAPVDALRVAAQ
;
A
#
# COMPACT_ATOMS: atom_id res chain seq x y z
N MET A 1 2.78 13.89 -0.76
CA MET A 1 3.29 13.20 -1.96
C MET A 1 2.68 11.81 -2.00
N ALA A 2 1.81 11.52 -2.96
CA ALA A 2 1.21 10.18 -3.09
C ALA A 2 2.27 9.26 -3.72
N VAL A 3 2.63 8.19 -3.03
CA VAL A 3 3.54 7.18 -3.58
C VAL A 3 2.69 6.22 -4.41
N LEU A 4 2.69 6.42 -5.72
CA LEU A 4 2.26 5.42 -6.68
C LEU A 4 3.48 4.53 -6.92
N ALA A 5 3.49 3.37 -6.30
CA ALA A 5 4.55 2.40 -6.43
C ALA A 5 3.95 1.05 -6.80
N ALA A 6 4.70 0.22 -7.48
CA ALA A 6 4.36 -1.17 -7.73
C ALA A 6 5.09 -2.05 -6.72
N ILE A 7 4.48 -3.16 -6.34
CA ILE A 7 5.13 -4.19 -5.54
C ILE A 7 5.66 -5.24 -6.51
N GLY A 8 6.97 -5.49 -6.49
CA GLY A 8 7.60 -6.64 -7.13
C GLY A 8 7.77 -7.78 -6.14
N SER A 9 7.63 -9.01 -6.61
CA SER A 9 7.84 -10.23 -5.85
C SER A 9 8.37 -11.34 -6.78
N PRO A 10 9.25 -12.22 -6.32
CA PRO A 10 9.77 -13.35 -7.12
C PRO A 10 8.73 -14.44 -7.38
N ASN A 11 7.61 -14.43 -6.67
CA ASN A 11 6.51 -15.34 -6.98
C ASN A 11 5.77 -14.79 -8.23
N PRO A 12 5.46 -15.57 -9.28
CA PRO A 12 5.24 -15.08 -10.62
C PRO A 12 4.00 -14.21 -10.76
N VAL A 13 4.14 -12.96 -10.42
CA VAL A 13 3.54 -11.88 -11.18
C VAL A 13 4.49 -11.71 -12.34
N ARG A 14 4.04 -11.87 -13.56
CA ARG A 14 4.88 -11.80 -14.76
C ARG A 14 5.78 -10.57 -14.65
N SER A 15 7.07 -10.77 -14.80
CA SER A 15 8.08 -9.72 -14.75
C SER A 15 7.67 -8.57 -15.67
N GLY A 16 7.38 -7.39 -15.08
CA GLY A 16 7.04 -6.17 -15.83
C GLY A 16 5.65 -5.60 -15.58
N GLU A 17 4.77 -6.25 -14.81
CA GLU A 17 3.43 -5.72 -14.52
C GLU A 17 3.47 -4.76 -13.32
N TRP A 18 3.06 -3.54 -13.59
CA TRP A 18 3.06 -2.43 -12.63
C TRP A 18 1.69 -2.25 -12.01
N LEU A 19 1.63 -2.14 -10.70
CA LEU A 19 0.39 -2.20 -9.95
C LEU A 19 0.17 -0.92 -9.14
N PRO A 20 -0.99 -0.28 -9.26
CA PRO A 20 -1.33 0.86 -8.42
C PRO A 20 -1.61 0.43 -6.99
N ILE A 21 -0.99 1.10 -6.04
CA ILE A 21 -1.16 0.86 -4.62
C ILE A 21 -2.08 1.90 -4.02
N THR A 22 -3.07 1.47 -3.24
CA THR A 22 -3.83 2.35 -2.37
C THR A 22 -3.14 2.43 -1.00
N ASN A 23 -2.87 3.62 -0.53
CA ASN A 23 -2.05 3.87 0.65
C ASN A 23 -2.82 4.55 1.77
N SER A 24 -2.39 4.28 3.01
CA SER A 24 -2.68 5.14 4.14
C SER A 24 -1.37 5.52 4.80
N PHE A 25 -1.12 6.81 4.96
CA PHE A 25 0.00 7.27 5.77
C PHE A 25 -0.35 7.11 7.26
N HIS A 26 0.59 6.62 8.02
CA HIS A 26 0.57 6.65 9.46
C HIS A 26 1.75 7.48 9.93
N THR A 27 1.51 8.74 10.25
CA THR A 27 2.39 9.41 11.18
C THR A 27 1.94 8.97 12.56
N LEU A 28 2.80 8.29 13.26
CA LEU A 28 2.57 7.90 14.66
C LEU A 28 3.26 8.91 15.57
N ASP A 29 3.04 10.20 15.28
CA ASP A 29 3.50 11.29 16.14
C ASP A 29 2.93 11.07 17.55
N GLY A 30 3.79 10.96 18.55
CA GLY A 30 3.43 10.60 19.91
C GLY A 30 3.22 9.11 20.16
N CYS A 31 3.49 8.22 19.19
CA CYS A 31 3.46 6.78 19.41
C CYS A 31 4.56 6.37 20.39
N ARG A 32 4.15 5.74 21.52
CA ARG A 32 5.13 5.17 22.46
C ARG A 32 5.91 4.04 21.81
N ARG A 33 7.23 4.15 21.81
CA ARG A 33 8.17 3.11 21.32
C ARG A 33 8.01 1.83 22.13
N SER A 34 7.98 0.72 21.44
CA SER A 34 7.85 -0.63 22.00
C SER A 34 8.54 -1.65 21.10
N ARG A 35 8.78 -2.86 21.62
CA ARG A 35 9.36 -3.94 20.80
C ARG A 35 8.53 -4.28 19.56
N SER A 36 7.23 -4.09 19.60
CA SER A 36 6.33 -4.43 18.50
C SER A 36 6.32 -3.41 17.37
N ASN A 37 6.72 -2.16 17.63
CA ASN A 37 6.76 -1.08 16.64
C ASN A 37 8.16 -0.48 16.43
N GLU A 38 9.17 -1.13 16.97
CA GLU A 38 10.58 -0.70 16.90
C GLU A 38 11.03 -0.38 15.47
N THR A 39 10.61 -1.17 14.52
CA THR A 39 10.96 -0.99 13.10
C THR A 39 10.50 0.36 12.53
N LEU A 40 9.41 0.94 13.05
CA LEU A 40 8.94 2.27 12.62
C LEU A 40 9.89 3.42 13.01
N PHE A 41 10.74 3.20 14.02
CA PHE A 41 11.76 4.15 14.46
C PHE A 41 13.12 3.93 13.77
N GLY A 42 13.20 2.89 12.92
CA GLY A 42 14.41 2.55 12.18
C GLY A 42 14.63 3.42 10.95
N GLU A 43 15.62 3.03 10.14
CA GLU A 43 15.96 3.70 8.89
C GLU A 43 14.80 3.66 7.89
N PRO A 44 14.55 4.74 7.14
CA PRO A 44 13.56 4.75 6.07
C PRO A 44 13.92 3.76 4.95
N GLY A 45 12.92 3.37 4.17
CA GLY A 45 13.10 2.40 3.08
C GLY A 45 13.16 0.95 3.55
N ARG A 46 12.66 0.66 4.76
CA ARG A 46 12.51 -0.71 5.27
C ARG A 46 11.04 -1.07 5.38
N PHE A 47 10.74 -2.35 5.28
CA PHE A 47 9.41 -2.85 5.59
C PHE A 47 9.20 -2.93 7.10
N TYR A 48 8.05 -2.48 7.54
CA TYR A 48 7.51 -2.75 8.87
C TYR A 48 6.29 -3.67 8.73
N VAL A 49 6.44 -4.91 9.16
CA VAL A 49 5.37 -5.91 9.10
C VAL A 49 4.93 -6.28 10.50
N TYR A 50 3.65 -6.12 10.78
CA TYR A 50 3.06 -6.52 12.06
C TYR A 50 1.85 -7.43 11.87
N VAL A 51 1.51 -8.18 12.91
CA VAL A 51 0.33 -9.04 12.94
C VAL A 51 -0.84 -8.27 13.55
N SER A 52 -1.94 -8.18 12.82
CA SER A 52 -3.19 -7.57 13.26
C SER A 52 -4.18 -8.65 13.68
N TYR A 53 -4.77 -8.50 14.88
CA TYR A 53 -5.69 -9.47 15.48
C TYR A 53 -5.15 -10.92 15.57
N GLY A 54 -3.83 -11.08 15.64
CA GLY A 54 -3.18 -12.39 15.73
C GLY A 54 -3.21 -13.25 14.46
N ILE A 55 -3.84 -12.80 13.39
CA ILE A 55 -4.09 -13.63 12.19
C ILE A 55 -3.71 -12.98 10.86
N HIS A 56 -3.56 -11.66 10.81
CA HIS A 56 -3.33 -10.95 9.56
C HIS A 56 -2.04 -10.16 9.57
N HIS A 57 -1.20 -10.35 8.59
CA HIS A 57 -0.05 -9.49 8.37
C HIS A 57 -0.46 -8.17 7.70
N CYS A 58 0.17 -7.09 8.14
CA CYS A 58 0.01 -5.76 7.60
C CYS A 58 1.39 -5.20 7.29
N VAL A 59 1.61 -4.77 6.06
CA VAL A 59 2.91 -4.26 5.59
C VAL A 59 2.88 -2.75 5.46
N ASN A 60 3.89 -2.12 6.03
CA ASN A 60 4.16 -0.69 5.89
C ASN A 60 5.55 -0.49 5.33
N VAL A 61 5.79 0.67 4.74
CA VAL A 61 7.13 1.17 4.43
C VAL A 61 7.48 2.27 5.41
N VAL A 62 8.60 2.12 6.10
CA VAL A 62 9.14 3.15 6.98
C VAL A 62 9.59 4.35 6.15
N THR A 63 9.20 5.53 6.56
CA THR A 63 9.47 6.79 5.84
C THR A 63 10.05 7.84 6.78
N HIS A 64 10.41 9.00 6.24
CA HIS A 64 10.96 10.14 6.94
C HIS A 64 12.40 9.92 7.40
N ARG A 65 12.69 9.81 8.71
CA ARG A 65 14.04 9.65 9.28
C ARG A 65 14.03 8.68 10.45
N ALA A 66 15.19 8.12 10.76
CA ALA A 66 15.37 7.30 11.95
C ALA A 66 14.97 8.05 13.24
N GLU A 67 14.61 7.33 14.26
CA GLU A 67 14.12 7.78 15.56
C GLU A 67 12.77 8.51 15.51
N TRP A 68 12.13 8.56 14.34
CA TRP A 68 10.81 9.17 14.14
C TRP A 68 9.83 8.16 13.56
N ALA A 69 8.87 7.71 14.38
CA ALA A 69 7.90 6.69 13.98
C ALA A 69 7.01 7.19 12.83
N ASN A 70 7.35 6.84 11.62
CA ASN A 70 6.58 7.21 10.44
C ASN A 70 6.55 6.06 9.43
N GLY A 71 5.39 5.83 8.82
CA GLY A 71 5.25 4.76 7.84
C GLY A 71 4.01 4.90 6.96
N VAL A 72 4.07 4.26 5.81
CA VAL A 72 2.98 4.18 4.84
C VAL A 72 2.43 2.77 4.83
N LEU A 73 1.20 2.59 5.29
CA LEU A 73 0.51 1.31 5.21
C LEU A 73 0.06 1.03 3.78
N LEU A 74 0.53 -0.07 3.21
CA LEU A 74 0.08 -0.55 1.91
C LEU A 74 -1.25 -1.29 2.11
N ARG A 75 -2.32 -0.81 1.48
CA ARG A 75 -3.67 -1.32 1.76
C ARG A 75 -4.26 -2.16 0.66
N ALA A 76 -3.98 -1.86 -0.58
CA ALA A 76 -4.51 -2.63 -1.70
C ALA A 76 -3.67 -2.42 -2.95
N VAL A 77 -3.70 -3.42 -3.81
CA VAL A 77 -3.04 -3.44 -5.12
C VAL A 77 -4.03 -4.00 -6.12
N ALA A 78 -4.13 -3.38 -7.30
CA ALA A 78 -4.84 -3.95 -8.43
C ALA A 78 -3.90 -4.86 -9.22
N LEU A 79 -4.34 -6.05 -9.54
CA LEU A 79 -3.62 -7.04 -10.32
C LEU A 79 -4.35 -7.23 -11.66
N PRO A 80 -3.69 -6.98 -12.82
CA PRO A 80 -4.38 -6.90 -14.12
C PRO A 80 -5.17 -8.16 -14.47
N ASP A 81 -4.59 -9.32 -14.28
CA ASP A 81 -5.17 -10.59 -14.72
C ASP A 81 -5.81 -11.38 -13.57
N GLU A 82 -6.08 -10.74 -12.44
CA GLU A 82 -6.64 -11.38 -11.26
C GLU A 82 -7.95 -10.72 -10.83
N PRO A 83 -8.76 -11.43 -10.02
CA PRO A 83 -9.98 -10.84 -9.47
C PRO A 83 -9.69 -9.55 -8.70
N GLU A 84 -10.44 -8.49 -8.99
CA GLU A 84 -10.25 -7.14 -8.45
C GLU A 84 -10.10 -7.09 -6.92
N ARG A 85 -10.66 -8.05 -6.21
CA ARG A 85 -10.64 -8.07 -4.75
C ARG A 85 -9.55 -8.94 -4.14
N VAL A 86 -8.74 -9.61 -4.95
CA VAL A 86 -7.72 -10.57 -4.45
C VAL A 86 -6.71 -9.91 -3.51
N ALA A 87 -6.34 -8.66 -3.77
CA ALA A 87 -5.45 -7.87 -2.92
C ALA A 87 -6.08 -6.54 -2.44
N ALA A 88 -7.42 -6.48 -2.36
CA ALA A 88 -8.17 -5.29 -1.96
C ALA A 88 -8.35 -5.19 -0.44
N GLY A 89 -7.26 -5.03 0.29
CA GLY A 89 -7.22 -4.87 1.74
C GLY A 89 -5.84 -5.26 2.29
N ARG A 90 -5.45 -4.65 3.41
CA ARG A 90 -4.12 -4.85 4.01
C ARG A 90 -3.75 -6.32 4.24
N ALA A 91 -4.72 -7.12 4.73
CA ALA A 91 -4.53 -8.55 4.96
C ALA A 91 -4.52 -9.37 3.66
N LEU A 92 -5.40 -9.02 2.71
CA LEU A 92 -5.47 -9.66 1.40
C LEU A 92 -4.20 -9.38 0.59
N LEU A 93 -3.70 -8.15 0.63
CA LEU A 93 -2.44 -7.76 0.01
C LEU A 93 -1.28 -8.59 0.57
N ALA A 94 -1.11 -8.61 1.89
CA ALA A 94 -0.04 -9.38 2.52
C ALA A 94 -0.13 -10.87 2.16
N ARG A 95 -1.34 -11.46 2.19
CA ARG A 95 -1.55 -12.86 1.79
C ARG A 95 -1.21 -13.11 0.32
N ARG A 96 -1.64 -12.21 -0.58
CA ARG A 96 -1.38 -12.38 -2.02
C ARG A 96 0.11 -12.35 -2.37
N PHE A 97 0.90 -11.55 -1.67
CA PHE A 97 2.34 -11.45 -1.87
C PHE A 97 3.16 -12.30 -0.88
N ALA A 98 2.52 -13.22 -0.15
CA ALA A 98 3.14 -14.06 0.87
C ALA A 98 3.99 -13.26 1.89
N ILE A 99 3.56 -12.04 2.22
CA ILE A 99 4.25 -11.18 3.17
C ILE A 99 3.91 -11.61 4.60
N ASP A 100 4.95 -11.92 5.36
CA ASP A 100 4.87 -12.31 6.77
C ASP A 100 5.91 -11.57 7.63
N ARG A 101 6.07 -11.99 8.89
CA ARG A 101 7.02 -11.39 9.84
C ARG A 101 8.49 -11.50 9.42
N SER A 102 8.85 -12.42 8.52
CA SER A 102 10.22 -12.55 8.02
C SER A 102 10.65 -11.35 7.17
N HIS A 103 9.69 -10.61 6.63
CA HIS A 103 9.90 -9.38 5.86
C HIS A 103 10.07 -8.13 6.75
N ASP A 104 9.79 -8.22 8.05
CA ASP A 104 9.97 -7.09 8.96
C ASP A 104 11.46 -6.68 9.03
N ARG A 105 11.75 -5.39 8.95
CA ARG A 105 13.08 -4.77 8.91
C ARG A 105 13.86 -4.95 7.60
N ARG A 106 13.42 -5.78 6.65
CA ARG A 106 14.11 -5.93 5.38
C ARG A 106 14.07 -4.63 4.56
N PRO A 107 15.13 -4.31 3.82
CA PRO A 107 15.12 -3.23 2.86
C PRO A 107 14.02 -3.39 1.80
N VAL A 108 13.50 -2.27 1.31
CA VAL A 108 12.60 -2.23 0.16
C VAL A 108 13.47 -2.26 -1.10
N ASP A 109 13.97 -3.44 -1.44
CA ASP A 109 14.98 -3.65 -2.48
C ASP A 109 14.65 -4.88 -3.33
N PRO A 110 14.83 -4.84 -4.67
CA PRO A 110 14.67 -6.00 -5.53
C PRO A 110 15.50 -7.23 -5.12
N ALA A 111 16.70 -7.02 -4.60
CA ALA A 111 17.56 -8.11 -4.13
C ALA A 111 16.96 -8.89 -2.95
N GLU A 112 16.07 -8.25 -2.17
CA GLU A 112 15.35 -8.87 -1.05
C GLU A 112 14.07 -9.59 -1.48
N GLY A 113 13.75 -9.59 -2.78
CA GLY A 113 12.59 -10.26 -3.34
C GLY A 113 11.24 -9.55 -3.13
N LEU A 114 11.23 -8.43 -2.44
CA LEU A 114 10.04 -7.57 -2.26
C LEU A 114 10.47 -6.10 -2.34
N TRP A 115 9.89 -5.35 -3.26
CA TRP A 115 10.30 -3.95 -3.47
C TRP A 115 9.15 -3.08 -3.94
N LEU A 116 9.36 -1.77 -3.93
CA LEU A 116 8.52 -0.77 -4.57
C LEU A 116 9.26 -0.20 -5.77
N ALA A 117 8.61 -0.22 -6.92
CA ALA A 117 9.16 0.38 -8.12
C ALA A 117 8.57 1.78 -8.37
N PRO A 118 9.29 2.64 -9.09
CA PRO A 118 8.76 3.92 -9.52
C PRO A 118 7.49 3.77 -10.36
N LYS A 119 6.65 4.81 -10.39
CA LYS A 119 5.48 4.87 -11.27
C LYS A 119 5.93 4.70 -12.73
N PRO A 120 5.42 3.72 -13.48
CA PRO A 120 5.76 3.54 -14.88
C PRO A 120 5.33 4.72 -15.74
N ALA A 121 6.04 4.94 -16.84
CA ALA A 121 5.68 5.99 -17.81
C ALA A 121 4.27 5.80 -18.38
N ALA A 122 3.85 4.55 -18.62
CA ALA A 122 2.48 4.22 -19.06
C ALA A 122 1.38 4.72 -18.11
N LEU A 123 1.70 4.91 -16.83
CA LEU A 123 0.78 5.48 -15.84
C LEU A 123 0.99 6.98 -15.61
N ALA A 124 1.81 7.64 -16.44
CA ALA A 124 2.07 9.08 -16.32
C ALA A 124 0.80 9.93 -16.42
N ALA A 125 -0.20 9.47 -17.18
CA ALA A 125 -1.51 10.11 -17.31
C ALA A 125 -2.30 10.16 -15.98
N TRP A 126 -1.93 9.38 -14.96
CA TRP A 126 -2.57 9.46 -13.65
C TRP A 126 -2.01 10.65 -12.86
N GLY A 127 -2.63 11.80 -13.08
CA GLY A 127 -2.37 13.03 -12.32
C GLY A 127 -3.03 13.03 -10.93
N PRO A 128 -2.94 14.15 -10.22
CA PRO A 128 -3.57 14.34 -8.91
C PRO A 128 -5.07 14.02 -8.89
N ASP A 129 -5.78 14.35 -9.97
CA ASP A 129 -7.22 14.11 -10.10
C ASP A 129 -7.61 12.64 -10.17
N SER A 130 -6.67 11.77 -10.54
CA SER A 130 -6.86 10.31 -10.52
C SER A 130 -6.90 9.76 -9.09
N LEU A 131 -6.46 10.52 -8.10
CA LEU A 131 -6.41 10.12 -6.70
C LEU A 131 -7.59 10.68 -5.92
N MET A 132 -8.16 9.85 -5.07
CA MET A 132 -9.04 10.26 -3.99
C MET A 132 -8.23 10.37 -2.71
N GLN A 133 -8.17 11.59 -2.15
CA GLN A 133 -7.70 11.80 -0.80
C GLN A 133 -8.91 11.80 0.15
N THR A 134 -8.80 11.12 1.28
CA THR A 134 -9.89 10.99 2.23
C THR A 134 -9.38 10.64 3.64
N THR A 135 -10.28 10.56 4.58
CA THR A 135 -9.96 10.23 5.97
C THR A 135 -9.52 8.79 6.15
N ARG A 136 -8.79 8.55 7.24
CA ARG A 136 -8.29 7.23 7.63
C ARG A 136 -9.44 6.31 8.07
N ILE A 137 -9.25 5.00 7.93
CA ILE A 137 -10.25 3.98 8.30
C ILE A 137 -9.63 2.84 9.08
N GLY A 138 -10.43 2.22 9.96
CA GLY A 138 -10.02 1.03 10.72
C GLY A 138 -8.99 1.33 11.80
N ILE A 139 -9.04 2.53 12.38
CA ILE A 139 -8.19 3.02 13.47
C ILE A 139 -9.02 3.85 14.42
N THR A 140 -8.54 4.07 15.65
CA THR A 140 -9.22 4.86 16.67
C THR A 140 -8.67 6.29 16.81
N GLN A 141 -7.40 6.50 16.48
CA GLN A 141 -6.75 7.80 16.60
C GLN A 141 -6.52 8.43 15.22
N GLY A 142 -6.74 9.75 15.10
CA GLY A 142 -6.54 10.50 13.86
C GLY A 142 -7.43 9.99 12.71
N GLN A 143 -8.66 9.59 12.99
CA GLN A 143 -9.61 9.13 11.97
C GLN A 143 -10.00 10.22 10.99
N ASP A 144 -10.05 11.45 11.45
CA ASP A 144 -10.39 12.68 10.73
C ASP A 144 -9.26 13.16 9.80
N LEU A 145 -8.03 12.69 10.02
CA LEU A 145 -6.90 13.10 9.20
C LEU A 145 -7.04 12.59 7.75
N PRO A 146 -6.83 13.46 6.74
CA PRO A 146 -6.98 13.12 5.33
C PRO A 146 -5.76 12.37 4.78
N TRP A 147 -5.29 11.36 5.51
CA TRP A 147 -4.05 10.64 5.23
C TRP A 147 -4.30 9.27 4.59
N ARG A 148 -5.32 9.17 3.76
CA ARG A 148 -5.61 7.99 2.96
C ARG A 148 -5.83 8.36 1.51
N TRP A 149 -5.16 7.66 0.62
CA TRP A 149 -5.26 7.86 -0.82
C TRP A 149 -5.59 6.55 -1.52
N TYR A 150 -6.37 6.63 -2.58
CA TYR A 150 -6.60 5.53 -3.50
C TYR A 150 -6.93 6.05 -4.90
N LEU A 151 -6.74 5.20 -5.91
CA LEU A 151 -7.12 5.51 -7.28
C LEU A 151 -8.64 5.51 -7.46
N ARG A 152 -9.21 6.58 -7.99
CA ARG A 152 -10.65 6.70 -8.25
C ARG A 152 -11.16 5.62 -9.20
N SER A 153 -10.40 5.32 -10.26
CA SER A 153 -10.72 4.31 -11.27
C SER A 153 -10.52 2.86 -10.79
N SER A 154 -9.81 2.62 -9.68
CA SER A 154 -9.57 1.27 -9.20
C SER A 154 -10.77 0.70 -8.45
N ARG A 155 -11.14 -0.55 -8.72
CA ARG A 155 -12.08 -1.34 -7.94
C ARG A 155 -11.40 -2.12 -6.81
N SER A 156 -10.08 -2.27 -6.87
CA SER A 156 -9.27 -2.88 -5.82
C SER A 156 -9.08 -1.95 -4.63
N VAL A 157 -10.16 -1.48 -4.04
CA VAL A 157 -10.20 -0.58 -2.88
C VAL A 157 -11.01 -1.23 -1.78
N SER A 158 -10.45 -1.41 -0.59
CA SER A 158 -11.09 -2.10 0.53
C SER A 158 -12.38 -1.39 1.01
N LYS A 159 -12.36 -0.06 1.02
CA LYS A 159 -13.50 0.80 1.35
C LYS A 159 -13.32 2.15 0.66
N ARG A 160 -14.35 2.65 0.00
CA ARG A 160 -14.34 3.96 -0.64
C ARG A 160 -14.78 5.07 0.33
N ALA A 161 -14.48 6.31 -0.01
CA ALA A 161 -14.99 7.46 0.72
C ALA A 161 -16.52 7.54 0.61
N ARG A 162 -17.17 8.22 1.56
CA ARG A 162 -18.62 8.42 1.49
C ARG A 162 -18.97 9.20 0.21
N GLY A 163 -19.94 8.69 -0.54
CA GLY A 163 -20.36 9.29 -1.80
C GLY A 163 -19.50 8.95 -3.02
N ASP A 164 -18.32 8.37 -2.84
CA ASP A 164 -17.49 7.92 -3.93
C ASP A 164 -17.92 6.51 -4.38
N ARG A 165 -18.44 6.39 -5.60
CA ARG A 165 -18.97 5.15 -6.17
C ARG A 165 -17.85 4.33 -6.81
N SER A 166 -17.96 3.00 -6.74
CA SER A 166 -17.11 2.12 -7.53
C SER A 166 -17.34 2.36 -9.02
N PRO A 167 -16.26 2.44 -9.82
CA PRO A 167 -16.41 2.48 -11.27
C PRO A 167 -17.13 1.23 -11.78
N ALA A 168 -17.72 1.33 -12.97
CA ALA A 168 -18.30 0.19 -13.66
C ALA A 168 -17.24 -0.93 -13.85
N PRO A 169 -17.63 -2.20 -13.95
CA PRO A 169 -16.72 -3.30 -14.23
C PRO A 169 -16.25 -3.26 -15.69
N VAL A 170 -15.44 -2.27 -16.02
CA VAL A 170 -14.70 -2.19 -17.28
C VAL A 170 -13.25 -2.25 -16.89
N ASP A 171 -12.45 -3.04 -17.62
CA ASP A 171 -11.01 -3.15 -17.41
C ASP A 171 -10.36 -1.75 -17.44
N ALA A 172 -10.44 -1.04 -16.34
CA ALA A 172 -9.83 0.29 -16.18
C ALA A 172 -8.30 0.26 -16.38
N LEU A 173 -7.70 -0.94 -16.38
CA LEU A 173 -6.31 -1.18 -16.68
C LEU A 173 -6.04 -1.42 -18.17
N ARG A 174 -7.02 -1.87 -18.96
CA ARG A 174 -6.87 -2.01 -20.42
C ARG A 174 -6.87 -0.70 -21.17
N VAL A 175 -7.51 0.34 -20.63
CA VAL A 175 -7.54 1.69 -21.25
C VAL A 175 -6.17 2.38 -21.15
N ALA A 176 -5.30 1.97 -20.24
CA ALA A 176 -3.94 2.54 -20.09
C ALA A 176 -2.88 1.80 -20.93
N ALA A 177 -3.27 0.76 -21.69
CA ALA A 177 -2.39 -0.05 -22.53
C ALA A 177 -2.64 0.11 -24.04
N GLN A 178 -3.47 1.11 -24.45
CA GLN A 178 -3.66 1.50 -25.86
C GLN A 178 -2.95 2.81 -26.16
#